data_7f786a71fc2cef8a409aa036d8d78951
#
_entry.id   7f786a71fc2cef8a409aa036d8d78951
#
_cell.length_a   1.000
_cell.length_b   1.000
_cell.length_c   1.000
_cell.angle_alpha   90.00
_cell.angle_beta   90.00
_cell.angle_gamma   90.00
#
_symmetry.space_group_name_H-M   'P 1'
#
loop_
_entity.id
_entity.type
_entity.pdbx_description
1 polymer ?
#
loop_
_entity_poly.entity_id
_entity_poly.type
_entity_poly.pdbx_seq_one_letter_code
_entity_poly.pdbx_strand_id
1 'polypeptide(L)'
;MQPVPKTPMEALEIFRSPDSEDWERDYAALMICSLDEALPDLLAIARDATASEMLQQRAAEALSFAWRDRGILWAADISGFTPVARQEIVFRRGQEPPSQG
;
A
#
# COMPACT_ATOMS: atom_id res chain seq x y z
N MET A 1 18.24 -5.16 -12.95
CA MET A 1 17.11 -5.83 -12.30
C MET A 1 17.52 -6.34 -10.94
N GLN A 2 16.71 -6.09 -9.94
CA GLN A 2 17.01 -6.54 -8.58
C GLN A 2 16.52 -7.97 -8.38
N PRO A 3 17.15 -8.73 -7.47
CA PRO A 3 16.67 -10.08 -7.18
C PRO A 3 15.28 -10.04 -6.55
N VAL A 4 14.55 -11.15 -6.69
CA VAL A 4 13.23 -11.28 -6.08
C VAL A 4 13.41 -11.26 -4.56
N PRO A 5 12.67 -10.38 -3.85
CA PRO A 5 12.81 -10.31 -2.39
C PRO A 5 12.26 -11.57 -1.73
N LYS A 6 12.92 -12.01 -0.68
CA LYS A 6 12.53 -13.21 0.07
C LYS A 6 11.91 -12.85 1.43
N THR A 7 12.12 -11.63 1.89
CA THR A 7 11.61 -11.17 3.19
C THR A 7 10.96 -9.81 3.00
N PRO A 8 10.03 -9.42 3.91
CA PRO A 8 9.47 -8.08 3.85
C PRO A 8 10.51 -6.97 3.92
N MET A 9 11.58 -7.13 4.69
CA MET A 9 12.62 -6.11 4.76
C MET A 9 13.36 -5.95 3.44
N GLU A 10 13.64 -7.05 2.75
CA GLU A 10 14.25 -6.97 1.41
C GLU A 10 13.29 -6.27 0.44
N ALA A 11 12.00 -6.57 0.54
CA ALA A 11 10.98 -5.93 -0.29
C ALA A 11 10.92 -4.42 -0.01
N LEU A 12 11.07 -4.02 1.25
CA LEU A 12 11.06 -2.60 1.61
C LEU A 12 12.24 -1.86 0.98
N GLU A 13 13.41 -2.49 0.96
CA GLU A 13 14.59 -1.91 0.31
C GLU A 13 14.31 -1.67 -1.18
N ILE A 14 13.68 -2.65 -1.85
CA ILE A 14 13.31 -2.52 -3.26
C ILE A 14 12.29 -1.40 -3.44
N PHE A 15 11.29 -1.34 -2.57
CA PHE A 15 10.23 -0.33 -2.67
C PHE A 15 10.80 1.08 -2.52
N ARG A 16 11.81 1.26 -1.68
CA ARG A 16 12.44 2.56 -1.42
C ARG A 16 13.52 2.94 -2.43
N SER A 17 14.05 1.97 -3.18
CA SER A 17 15.19 2.23 -4.06
C SER A 17 14.77 3.08 -5.26
N PRO A 18 15.49 4.18 -5.53
CA PRO A 18 15.20 4.99 -6.72
C PRO A 18 15.53 4.27 -8.02
N ASP A 19 16.30 3.18 -7.96
CA ASP A 19 16.66 2.39 -9.14
C ASP A 19 15.62 1.31 -9.47
N SER A 20 14.62 1.12 -8.60
CA SER A 20 13.60 0.09 -8.83
C SER A 20 12.62 0.54 -9.90
N GLU A 21 12.25 -0.41 -10.75
CA GLU A 21 11.18 -0.20 -11.73
C GLU A 21 9.82 -0.22 -11.04
N ASP A 22 8.81 0.36 -11.68
CA ASP A 22 7.46 0.38 -11.12
C ASP A 22 6.93 -1.03 -10.84
N TRP A 23 7.19 -1.99 -11.73
CA TRP A 23 6.71 -3.36 -11.51
C TRP A 23 7.37 -4.02 -10.31
N GLU A 24 8.64 -3.66 -10.03
CA GLU A 24 9.33 -4.17 -8.84
C GLU A 24 8.70 -3.61 -7.57
N ARG A 25 8.37 -2.33 -7.57
CA ARG A 25 7.69 -1.69 -6.44
C ARG A 25 6.28 -2.24 -6.27
N ASP A 26 5.58 -2.46 -7.39
CA ASP A 26 4.24 -3.05 -7.37
C ASP A 26 4.25 -4.41 -6.68
N TYR A 27 5.19 -5.25 -7.06
CA TYR A 27 5.35 -6.57 -6.45
C TYR A 27 5.70 -6.47 -4.97
N ALA A 28 6.62 -5.56 -4.62
CA ALA A 28 7.08 -5.41 -3.25
C ALA A 28 6.02 -4.86 -2.30
N ALA A 29 5.10 -4.05 -2.81
CA ALA A 29 4.13 -3.33 -1.98
C ALA A 29 3.32 -4.26 -1.08
N LEU A 30 2.85 -5.39 -1.60
CA LEU A 30 2.05 -6.31 -0.81
C LEU A 30 2.88 -7.06 0.24
N MET A 31 4.18 -7.20 0.01
CA MET A 31 5.05 -7.87 0.98
C MET A 31 5.36 -6.99 2.18
N ILE A 32 5.35 -5.67 2.01
CA ILE A 32 5.75 -4.77 3.09
C ILE A 32 4.60 -4.33 3.99
N CYS A 33 3.36 -4.70 3.66
CA CYS A 33 2.20 -4.25 4.44
C CYS A 33 2.19 -4.76 5.88
N SER A 34 2.95 -5.81 6.18
CA SER A 34 3.08 -6.33 7.53
C SER A 34 4.04 -5.52 8.40
N LEU A 35 4.83 -4.65 7.80
CA LEU A 35 5.84 -3.85 8.51
C LEU A 35 5.26 -2.48 8.87
N ASP A 36 5.22 -2.16 10.16
CA ASP A 36 4.75 -0.84 10.59
C ASP A 36 5.58 0.27 9.96
N GLU A 37 6.88 0.06 9.86
CA GLU A 37 7.80 1.07 9.32
C GLU A 37 7.58 1.35 7.83
N ALA A 38 6.88 0.47 7.12
CA ALA A 38 6.59 0.66 5.70
C ALA A 38 5.30 1.45 5.45
N LEU A 39 4.46 1.62 6.45
CA LEU A 39 3.18 2.30 6.26
C LEU A 39 3.35 3.73 5.73
N PRO A 40 4.30 4.54 6.24
CA PRO A 40 4.51 5.88 5.66
C PRO A 40 4.91 5.84 4.19
N ASP A 41 5.67 4.82 3.78
CA ASP A 41 6.08 4.67 2.37
C ASP A 41 4.86 4.39 1.49
N LEU A 42 3.96 3.51 1.94
CA LEU A 42 2.75 3.20 1.21
C LEU A 42 1.82 4.41 1.14
N LEU A 43 1.69 5.14 2.25
CA LEU A 43 0.88 6.36 2.29
C LEU A 43 1.40 7.40 1.30
N ALA A 44 2.71 7.56 1.20
CA ALA A 44 3.30 8.52 0.29
C ALA A 44 2.89 8.24 -1.16
N ILE A 45 2.91 6.95 -1.57
CA ILE A 45 2.52 6.57 -2.93
C ILE A 45 1.01 6.75 -3.14
N ALA A 46 0.21 6.39 -2.14
CA ALA A 46 -1.25 6.53 -2.26
C ALA A 46 -1.69 7.99 -2.38
N ARG A 47 -0.85 8.93 -1.96
CA ARG A 47 -1.11 10.36 -2.03
C ARG A 47 -0.40 11.05 -3.18
N ASP A 48 0.38 10.31 -3.96
CA ASP A 48 1.26 10.89 -4.99
C ASP A 48 0.60 10.81 -6.36
N ALA A 49 0.02 11.91 -6.82
CA ALA A 49 -0.61 11.99 -8.13
C ALA A 49 0.39 11.82 -9.27
N THR A 50 1.69 11.94 -9.00
CA THR A 50 2.72 11.76 -10.04
C THR A 50 3.16 10.30 -10.17
N ALA A 51 2.82 9.44 -9.20
CA ALA A 51 3.10 8.02 -9.31
C ALA A 51 2.18 7.38 -10.35
N SER A 52 2.60 6.24 -10.91
CA SER A 52 1.74 5.53 -11.85
C SER A 52 0.44 5.10 -11.15
N GLU A 53 -0.65 5.03 -11.91
CA GLU A 53 -1.92 4.59 -11.33
C GLU A 53 -1.82 3.17 -10.79
N MET A 54 -1.04 2.32 -11.45
CA MET A 54 -0.79 0.96 -10.97
C MET A 54 -0.21 0.98 -9.55
N LEU A 55 0.81 1.82 -9.32
CA LEU A 55 1.42 1.91 -8.00
C LEU A 55 0.48 2.55 -6.99
N GLN A 56 -0.27 3.58 -7.38
CA GLN A 56 -1.25 4.21 -6.50
C GLN A 56 -2.26 3.17 -6.01
N GLN A 57 -2.79 2.38 -6.93
CA GLN A 57 -3.78 1.35 -6.62
C GLN A 57 -3.18 0.26 -5.74
N ARG A 58 -1.97 -0.19 -6.08
CA ARG A 58 -1.32 -1.26 -5.31
C ARG A 58 -0.95 -0.81 -3.90
N ALA A 59 -0.48 0.43 -3.75
CA ALA A 59 -0.18 0.97 -2.43
C ALA A 59 -1.44 1.02 -1.56
N ALA A 60 -2.56 1.43 -2.14
CA ALA A 60 -3.84 1.45 -1.42
C ALA A 60 -4.30 0.05 -1.06
N GLU A 61 -4.13 -0.93 -1.95
CA GLU A 61 -4.46 -2.32 -1.65
C GLU A 61 -3.62 -2.83 -0.47
N ALA A 62 -2.32 -2.58 -0.51
CA ALA A 62 -1.43 -2.98 0.58
C ALA A 62 -1.83 -2.33 1.91
N LEU A 63 -2.16 -1.03 1.87
CA LEU A 63 -2.64 -0.32 3.04
C LEU A 63 -3.95 -0.93 3.57
N SER A 64 -4.84 -1.33 2.68
CA SER A 64 -6.11 -1.94 3.11
C SER A 64 -5.87 -3.23 3.89
N PHE A 65 -4.92 -4.05 3.44
CA PHE A 65 -4.57 -5.28 4.16
C PHE A 65 -3.93 -4.95 5.51
N ALA A 66 -3.01 -3.98 5.53
CA ALA A 66 -2.34 -3.57 6.76
C ALA A 66 -3.35 -3.05 7.79
N TRP A 67 -4.28 -2.21 7.34
CA TRP A 67 -5.28 -1.61 8.21
C TRP A 67 -6.32 -2.63 8.66
N ARG A 68 -6.71 -3.55 7.77
CA ARG A 68 -7.62 -4.64 8.12
C ARG A 68 -7.02 -5.49 9.26
N ASP A 69 -5.75 -5.87 9.11
CA ASP A 69 -5.08 -6.70 10.10
C ASP A 69 -4.94 -5.99 11.45
N ARG A 70 -4.92 -4.68 11.43
CA ARG A 70 -4.83 -3.86 12.64
C ARG A 70 -6.19 -3.39 13.16
N GLY A 71 -7.26 -3.77 12.45
CA GLY A 71 -8.62 -3.42 12.86
C GLY A 71 -8.99 -1.96 12.66
N ILE A 72 -8.31 -1.24 11.77
CA ILE A 72 -8.53 0.21 11.58
C ILE A 72 -8.91 0.58 10.15
N LEU A 73 -9.24 -0.38 9.29
CA LEU A 73 -9.54 -0.08 7.88
C LEU A 73 -10.64 0.98 7.72
N TRP A 74 -11.69 0.91 8.52
CA TRP A 74 -12.80 1.86 8.43
C TRP A 74 -12.50 3.20 9.10
N ALA A 75 -11.58 3.20 10.06
CA ALA A 75 -11.22 4.41 10.82
C ALA A 75 -10.07 5.19 10.18
N ALA A 76 -9.31 4.56 9.29
CA ALA A 76 -8.12 5.18 8.74
C ALA A 76 -8.46 6.41 7.90
N ASP A 77 -7.63 7.44 8.00
CA ASP A 77 -7.80 8.67 7.26
C ASP A 77 -7.27 8.51 5.84
N ILE A 78 -8.14 8.66 4.84
CA ILE A 78 -7.76 8.58 3.44
C ILE A 78 -7.82 9.94 2.74
N SER A 79 -7.86 11.03 3.52
CA SER A 79 -7.80 12.36 2.94
C SER A 79 -6.46 12.55 2.24
N GLY A 80 -6.48 13.23 1.11
CA GLY A 80 -5.26 13.41 0.32
C GLY A 80 -4.92 12.25 -0.61
N PHE A 81 -5.63 11.12 -0.52
CA PHE A 81 -5.40 10.01 -1.45
C PHE A 81 -5.80 10.42 -2.86
N THR A 82 -5.08 9.90 -3.86
CA THR A 82 -5.46 10.08 -5.25
C THR A 82 -6.82 9.40 -5.49
N PRO A 83 -7.55 9.80 -6.57
CA PRO A 83 -8.83 9.14 -6.86
C PRO A 83 -8.71 7.62 -7.01
N VAL A 84 -7.62 7.15 -7.66
CA VAL A 84 -7.40 5.70 -7.85
C VAL A 84 -7.20 5.01 -6.50
N ALA A 85 -6.34 5.58 -5.64
CA ALA A 85 -6.06 5.00 -4.33
C ALA A 85 -7.29 5.03 -3.43
N ARG A 86 -8.03 6.15 -3.43
CA ARG A 86 -9.26 6.27 -2.64
C ARG A 86 -10.29 5.23 -3.07
N GLN A 87 -10.44 5.03 -4.37
CA GLN A 87 -11.40 4.06 -4.90
C GLN A 87 -11.09 2.65 -4.40
N GLU A 88 -9.80 2.31 -4.35
CA GLU A 88 -9.38 0.99 -3.86
C GLU A 88 -9.76 0.81 -2.39
N ILE A 89 -9.54 1.83 -1.57
CA ILE A 89 -9.89 1.74 -0.14
C ILE A 89 -11.40 1.60 0.04
N VAL A 90 -12.19 2.39 -0.71
CA VAL A 90 -13.65 2.32 -0.63
C VAL A 90 -14.13 0.93 -1.02
N PHE A 91 -13.55 0.37 -2.09
CA PHE A 91 -13.87 -1.00 -2.52
C PHE A 91 -13.56 -2.01 -1.41
N ARG A 92 -12.38 -1.91 -0.80
CA ARG A 92 -11.98 -2.83 0.25
C ARG A 92 -12.83 -2.70 1.50
N ARG A 93 -13.25 -1.48 1.85
CA ARG A 93 -14.17 -1.27 2.96
C ARG A 93 -15.50 -1.98 2.71
N GLY A 94 -15.96 -2.02 1.46
CA GLY A 94 -17.17 -2.75 1.09
C GLY A 94 -17.03 -4.26 1.25
N GLN A 95 -15.82 -4.80 1.07
CA GLN A 95 -15.54 -6.22 1.24
C GLN A 95 -15.35 -6.61 2.71
N GLU A 96 -14.97 -5.66 3.55
CA GLU A 96 -14.68 -5.89 4.96
C GLU A 96 -15.55 -4.94 5.79
N PRO A 97 -16.81 -5.31 6.10
CA PRO A 97 -17.69 -4.41 6.84
C PRO A 97 -17.07 -4.00 8.18
N PRO A 98 -17.46 -2.83 8.71
CA PRO A 98 -16.91 -2.39 9.99
C PRO A 98 -17.22 -3.39 11.08
N SER A 99 -16.27 -3.55 11.99
CA SER A 99 -16.43 -4.45 13.12
C SER A 99 -17.59 -3.97 14.00
N GLN A 100 -18.47 -4.91 14.35
CA GLN A 100 -19.55 -4.61 15.28
C GLN A 100 -18.97 -4.80 16.68
N GLY A 101 -18.50 -3.75 17.23
CA GLY A 101 -17.75 -3.72 18.49
C GLY A 101 -18.42 -4.35 19.68
#